data_9f2acb15123ea110de961e04a9cb01d8
#
_entry.id   9f2acb15123ea110de961e04a9cb01d8
#
_cell.length_a   1.000
_cell.length_b   1.000
_cell.length_c   1.000
_cell.angle_alpha   90.00
_cell.angle_beta   90.00
_cell.angle_gamma   90.00
#
_symmetry.space_group_name_H-M   'P 1'
#
loop_
_entity.id
_entity.type
_entity.pdbx_description
1 polymer ?
#
loop_
_entity_poly.entity_id
_entity_poly.type
_entity_poly.pdbx_seq_one_letter_code
_entity_poly.pdbx_strand_id
1 'polypeptide(L)'
;MYRGLFLIYGVKVTLTTNNMEFKNFVLATLQNYDNKTPDYKFKIDVCIEFNKDSQIKKSKFRVGNGIFLDDTDKKIAIQHKLFLGEFIKNSDDNLKIRGEVRHTIKKTIKNAIKSIAIKNYSYKEMLFHQLYRELVLMPVFWVLRNKFGKYLMHASAVSHKNRTLVFLGNDGVGKTTIALKLLKNEGSLFFGDNFLLYDSNKIHPFIDTLRVNKKDIT
;
A
#
# COMPACT_ATOMS: atom_id res chain seq x y z
N MET A 1 -1.27 -15.40 -16.04
CA MET A 1 -1.27 -14.76 -14.71
C MET A 1 0.15 -14.65 -14.19
N TYR A 2 0.56 -13.46 -13.74
CA TYR A 2 1.88 -13.20 -13.15
C TYR A 2 1.79 -13.30 -11.64
N ARG A 3 2.86 -13.74 -10.96
CA ARG A 3 2.88 -13.92 -9.52
C ARG A 3 4.05 -13.15 -8.88
N GLY A 4 3.79 -12.52 -7.73
CA GLY A 4 4.77 -11.92 -6.83
C GLY A 4 4.60 -12.46 -5.42
N LEU A 5 5.67 -12.50 -4.64
CA LEU A 5 5.67 -13.01 -3.27
C LEU A 5 6.50 -12.08 -2.37
N PHE A 6 5.94 -11.67 -1.24
CA PHE A 6 6.55 -10.74 -0.30
C PHE A 6 6.35 -11.22 1.13
N LEU A 7 7.32 -10.94 2.00
CA LEU A 7 7.22 -11.19 3.43
C LEU A 7 7.39 -9.86 4.20
N ILE A 8 6.32 -9.37 4.79
CA ILE A 8 6.30 -8.10 5.50
C ILE A 8 6.01 -8.38 6.98
N TYR A 9 7.03 -8.35 7.82
CA TYR A 9 6.94 -8.57 9.27
C TYR A 9 6.11 -9.80 9.67
N GLY A 10 6.34 -10.95 9.02
CA GLY A 10 5.62 -12.20 9.28
C GLY A 10 4.29 -12.34 8.56
N VAL A 11 3.91 -11.36 7.74
CA VAL A 11 2.76 -11.44 6.83
C VAL A 11 3.25 -11.81 5.43
N LYS A 12 2.88 -13.01 4.97
CA LYS A 12 3.14 -13.47 3.61
C LYS A 12 2.10 -12.93 2.66
N VAL A 13 2.50 -12.14 1.69
CA VAL A 13 1.61 -11.61 0.64
C VAL A 13 1.91 -12.32 -0.68
N THR A 14 0.91 -12.97 -1.25
CA THR A 14 0.98 -13.52 -2.61
C THR A 14 0.16 -12.64 -3.54
N LEU A 15 0.81 -11.94 -4.46
CA LEU A 15 0.15 -11.17 -5.52
C LEU A 15 0.00 -12.03 -6.77
N THR A 16 -1.19 -12.10 -7.34
CA THR A 16 -1.49 -12.68 -8.64
C THR A 16 -2.20 -11.63 -9.50
N THR A 17 -1.75 -11.42 -10.73
CA THR A 17 -2.36 -10.44 -11.64
C THR A 17 -2.16 -10.87 -13.10
N ASN A 18 -3.04 -10.39 -14.00
CA ASN A 18 -2.87 -10.51 -15.44
C ASN A 18 -2.13 -9.32 -16.08
N ASN A 19 -1.66 -8.35 -15.28
CA ASN A 19 -0.93 -7.19 -15.73
C ASN A 19 0.55 -7.23 -15.27
N MET A 20 1.47 -7.42 -16.21
CA MET A 20 2.91 -7.50 -15.95
C MET A 20 3.49 -6.21 -15.37
N GLU A 21 3.05 -5.07 -15.89
CA GLU A 21 3.58 -3.77 -15.45
C GLU A 21 3.15 -3.46 -14.02
N PHE A 22 1.90 -3.80 -13.65
CA PHE A 22 1.46 -3.68 -12.26
C PHE A 22 2.24 -4.60 -11.32
N LYS A 23 2.48 -5.86 -11.74
CA LYS A 23 3.34 -6.78 -10.98
C LYS A 23 4.73 -6.15 -10.76
N ASN A 24 5.37 -5.65 -11.82
CA ASN A 24 6.70 -5.06 -11.74
C ASN A 24 6.73 -3.80 -10.86
N PHE A 25 5.68 -2.97 -10.93
CA PHE A 25 5.50 -1.82 -10.04
C PHE A 25 5.46 -2.26 -8.55
N VAL A 26 4.68 -3.28 -8.20
CA VAL A 26 4.60 -3.77 -6.82
C VAL A 26 5.92 -4.41 -6.37
N LEU A 27 6.59 -5.17 -7.26
CA LEU A 27 7.91 -5.75 -6.98
C LEU A 27 8.95 -4.66 -6.68
N ALA A 28 9.02 -3.61 -7.50
CA ALA A 28 9.93 -2.50 -7.27
C ALA A 28 9.64 -1.74 -5.97
N THR A 29 8.36 -1.59 -5.63
CA THR A 29 7.93 -0.91 -4.40
C THR A 29 8.27 -1.73 -3.14
N LEU A 30 8.11 -3.05 -3.19
CA LEU A 30 8.33 -3.96 -2.07
C LEU A 30 9.65 -4.74 -2.14
N GLN A 31 10.62 -4.29 -2.94
CA GLN A 31 11.91 -4.97 -3.12
C GLN A 31 12.68 -5.23 -1.82
N ASN A 32 12.48 -4.38 -0.80
CA ASN A 32 13.12 -4.53 0.52
C ASN A 32 12.47 -5.62 1.40
N TYR A 33 11.35 -6.20 0.95
CA TYR A 33 10.58 -7.23 1.64
C TYR A 33 10.64 -8.57 0.91
N ASP A 34 11.79 -8.87 0.28
CA ASP A 34 11.99 -10.11 -0.45
C ASP A 34 12.11 -11.33 0.48
N ASN A 35 11.66 -12.48 -0.03
CA ASN A 35 11.45 -13.70 0.72
C ASN A 35 12.72 -14.49 0.99
N LYS A 36 13.46 -14.16 2.02
CA LYS A 36 14.58 -15.02 2.46
C LYS A 36 14.26 -15.92 3.68
N THR A 37 13.07 -15.76 4.27
CA THR A 37 12.68 -16.58 5.43
C THR A 37 11.37 -17.31 5.18
N PRO A 38 11.29 -18.63 5.45
CA PRO A 38 10.09 -19.42 5.19
C PRO A 38 8.96 -19.18 6.22
N ASP A 39 9.27 -18.61 7.37
CA ASP A 39 8.33 -18.53 8.49
C ASP A 39 7.40 -17.30 8.36
N TYR A 40 6.14 -17.58 8.13
CA TYR A 40 5.07 -16.60 8.20
C TYR A 40 3.99 -17.05 9.18
N LYS A 41 3.34 -16.07 9.83
CA LYS A 41 2.26 -16.31 10.80
C LYS A 41 0.89 -15.96 10.24
N PHE A 42 0.85 -15.24 9.12
CA PHE A 42 -0.38 -14.83 8.44
C PHE A 42 -0.17 -14.79 6.93
N LYS A 43 -1.21 -15.14 6.16
CA LYS A 43 -1.17 -15.16 4.70
C LYS A 43 -2.23 -14.21 4.12
N ILE A 44 -1.84 -13.43 3.11
CA ILE A 44 -2.74 -12.63 2.29
C ILE A 44 -2.56 -13.05 0.83
N ASP A 45 -3.63 -13.57 0.23
CA ASP A 45 -3.67 -13.86 -1.19
C ASP A 45 -4.40 -12.74 -1.93
N VAL A 46 -3.68 -11.97 -2.72
CA VAL A 46 -4.20 -10.85 -3.52
C VAL A 46 -4.28 -11.25 -4.98
N CYS A 47 -5.45 -11.16 -5.57
CA CYS A 47 -5.68 -11.37 -7.00
C CYS A 47 -6.25 -10.10 -7.62
N ILE A 48 -5.52 -9.45 -8.53
CA ILE A 48 -5.96 -8.23 -9.22
C ILE A 48 -6.01 -8.49 -10.72
N GLU A 49 -7.21 -8.38 -11.28
CA GLU A 49 -7.49 -8.61 -12.70
C GLU A 49 -7.85 -7.30 -13.41
N PHE A 50 -7.17 -7.03 -14.51
CA PHE A 50 -7.41 -5.88 -15.37
C PHE A 50 -8.28 -6.31 -16.55
N ASN A 51 -9.19 -5.43 -16.98
CA ASN A 51 -10.02 -5.61 -18.17
C ASN A 51 -10.94 -6.84 -18.11
N LYS A 52 -11.44 -7.15 -16.93
CA LYS A 52 -12.40 -8.23 -16.73
C LYS A 52 -13.81 -7.67 -16.48
N ASP A 53 -14.82 -8.35 -17.01
CA ASP A 53 -16.20 -8.07 -16.64
C ASP A 53 -16.40 -8.41 -15.17
N SER A 54 -17.01 -7.44 -14.45
CA SER A 54 -17.06 -7.52 -13.00
C SER A 54 -17.93 -8.68 -12.53
N GLN A 55 -17.33 -9.56 -11.74
CA GLN A 55 -18.00 -10.61 -10.98
C GLN A 55 -18.25 -10.20 -9.52
N ILE A 56 -17.62 -9.12 -9.06
CA ILE A 56 -17.83 -8.58 -7.71
C ILE A 56 -19.19 -7.91 -7.66
N LYS A 57 -20.11 -8.50 -6.88
CA LYS A 57 -21.46 -7.93 -6.67
C LYS A 57 -21.34 -6.65 -5.84
N LYS A 58 -22.11 -5.64 -6.22
CA LYS A 58 -22.26 -4.43 -5.42
C LYS A 58 -22.97 -4.79 -4.11
N SER A 59 -22.37 -4.48 -2.99
CA SER A 59 -23.00 -4.62 -1.68
C SER A 59 -24.06 -3.55 -1.45
N LYS A 60 -25.06 -3.83 -0.61
CA LYS A 60 -26.21 -2.96 -0.32
C LYS A 60 -25.88 -1.87 0.71
N PHE A 61 -24.96 -2.11 1.64
CA PHE A 61 -24.70 -1.21 2.77
C PHE A 61 -23.45 -0.35 2.52
N ARG A 62 -23.66 0.95 2.37
CA ARG A 62 -22.58 1.91 2.23
C ARG A 62 -22.08 2.37 3.62
N VAL A 63 -20.82 2.12 3.93
CA VAL A 63 -20.15 2.59 5.15
C VAL A 63 -19.04 3.56 4.75
N GLY A 64 -19.37 4.83 4.59
CA GLY A 64 -18.41 5.86 4.22
C GLY A 64 -18.17 6.01 2.70
N ASN A 65 -17.13 6.74 2.32
CA ASN A 65 -16.82 7.05 0.92
C ASN A 65 -16.29 5.82 0.15
N GLY A 66 -17.19 5.05 -0.46
CA GLY A 66 -16.84 3.94 -1.37
C GLY A 66 -16.60 2.59 -0.68
N ILE A 67 -16.88 2.48 0.62
CA ILE A 67 -16.80 1.20 1.35
C ILE A 67 -18.23 0.66 1.51
N PHE A 68 -18.41 -0.61 1.15
CA PHE A 68 -19.68 -1.32 1.26
C PHE A 68 -19.45 -2.60 2.05
N LEU A 69 -20.31 -2.86 3.03
CA LEU A 69 -20.33 -4.11 3.77
C LEU A 69 -21.37 -5.05 3.15
N ASP A 70 -21.05 -6.32 3.09
CA ASP A 70 -22.01 -7.37 2.79
C ASP A 70 -22.52 -7.98 4.10
N ASP A 71 -23.76 -8.47 4.13
CA ASP A 71 -24.45 -9.04 5.31
C ASP A 71 -23.80 -10.30 5.89
N THR A 72 -22.73 -10.78 5.25
CA THR A 72 -21.97 -11.90 5.75
C THR A 72 -20.72 -11.38 6.46
N ASP A 73 -20.56 -11.65 7.74
CA ASP A 73 -19.40 -11.26 8.59
C ASP A 73 -18.02 -11.65 8.02
N LYS A 74 -17.99 -12.28 6.86
CA LYS A 74 -16.78 -12.82 6.22
C LYS A 74 -16.31 -12.04 5.00
N LYS A 75 -17.12 -11.09 4.51
CA LYS A 75 -16.87 -10.44 3.22
C LYS A 75 -17.11 -8.94 3.27
N ILE A 76 -16.11 -8.18 2.80
CA ILE A 76 -16.18 -6.73 2.66
C ILE A 76 -15.94 -6.38 1.19
N ALA A 77 -16.80 -5.58 0.59
CA ALA A 77 -16.59 -5.05 -0.75
C ALA A 77 -16.21 -3.57 -0.70
N ILE A 78 -15.21 -3.17 -1.47
CA ILE A 78 -14.80 -1.78 -1.67
C ILE A 78 -15.11 -1.38 -3.09
N GLN A 79 -15.92 -0.33 -3.24
CA GLN A 79 -16.15 0.30 -4.54
C GLN A 79 -15.37 1.60 -4.62
N HIS A 80 -14.28 1.58 -5.36
CA HIS A 80 -13.53 2.77 -5.73
C HIS A 80 -13.92 3.23 -7.14
N LYS A 81 -13.65 4.50 -7.49
CA LYS A 81 -13.91 5.03 -8.84
C LYS A 81 -13.16 4.25 -9.93
N LEU A 82 -12.01 3.68 -9.61
CA LEU A 82 -11.09 3.05 -10.55
C LEU A 82 -11.15 1.52 -10.53
N PHE A 83 -11.62 0.91 -9.44
CA PHE A 83 -11.67 -0.54 -9.26
C PHE A 83 -12.79 -0.96 -8.30
N LEU A 84 -13.07 -2.24 -8.31
CA LEU A 84 -13.83 -2.93 -7.25
C LEU A 84 -12.88 -3.85 -6.50
N GLY A 85 -12.97 -3.86 -5.19
CA GLY A 85 -12.23 -4.75 -4.31
C GLY A 85 -13.16 -5.59 -3.45
N GLU A 86 -12.74 -6.80 -3.14
CA GLU A 86 -13.45 -7.73 -2.26
C GLU A 86 -12.44 -8.37 -1.31
N PHE A 87 -12.75 -8.34 -0.02
CA PHE A 87 -11.95 -8.92 1.05
C PHE A 87 -12.74 -10.09 1.66
N ILE A 88 -12.14 -11.26 1.67
CA ILE A 88 -12.78 -12.49 2.14
C ILE A 88 -11.90 -13.10 3.23
N LYS A 89 -12.40 -13.20 4.45
CA LYS A 89 -11.75 -13.94 5.52
C LYS A 89 -11.93 -15.43 5.27
N ASN A 90 -10.87 -16.15 4.90
CA ASN A 90 -10.91 -17.59 4.68
C ASN A 90 -10.73 -18.37 6.01
N SER A 91 -9.83 -17.89 6.88
CA SER A 91 -9.53 -18.47 8.20
C SER A 91 -8.95 -17.38 9.11
N ASP A 92 -8.58 -17.72 10.34
CA ASP A 92 -8.02 -16.77 11.29
C ASP A 92 -6.61 -16.28 10.92
N ASP A 93 -5.92 -16.99 10.04
CA ASP A 93 -4.56 -16.72 9.56
C ASP A 93 -4.48 -16.48 8.04
N ASN A 94 -5.64 -16.41 7.34
CA ASN A 94 -5.68 -16.24 5.89
C ASN A 94 -6.77 -15.27 5.43
N LEU A 95 -6.35 -14.25 4.67
CA LEU A 95 -7.20 -13.26 4.01
C LEU A 95 -7.03 -13.38 2.49
N LYS A 96 -8.14 -13.47 1.77
CA LYS A 96 -8.15 -13.41 0.30
C LYS A 96 -8.72 -12.10 -0.16
N ILE A 97 -8.03 -11.46 -1.10
CA ILE A 97 -8.41 -10.18 -1.69
C ILE A 97 -8.55 -10.35 -3.19
N ARG A 98 -9.66 -9.86 -3.73
CA ARG A 98 -9.89 -9.79 -5.17
C ARG A 98 -10.05 -8.34 -5.58
N GLY A 99 -9.37 -7.93 -6.63
CA GLY A 99 -9.50 -6.61 -7.24
C GLY A 99 -9.82 -6.73 -8.72
N GLU A 100 -10.77 -5.93 -9.20
CA GLU A 100 -11.16 -5.87 -10.61
C GLU A 100 -11.07 -4.44 -11.11
N VAL A 101 -10.24 -4.22 -12.13
CA VAL A 101 -10.05 -2.94 -12.80
C VAL A 101 -10.85 -2.92 -14.08
N ARG A 102 -11.81 -2.00 -14.19
CA ARG A 102 -12.77 -1.94 -15.29
C ARG A 102 -12.27 -1.17 -16.51
N HIS A 103 -12.68 -1.63 -17.69
CA HIS A 103 -12.43 -0.93 -18.97
C HIS A 103 -13.14 0.43 -19.12
N THR A 104 -14.26 0.62 -18.45
CA THR A 104 -15.16 1.78 -18.61
C THR A 104 -14.60 3.12 -18.09
N ILE A 105 -13.35 3.11 -17.74
CA ILE A 105 -12.62 4.21 -17.11
C ILE A 105 -12.40 5.40 -18.06
N LYS A 106 -12.47 5.23 -19.40
CA LYS A 106 -12.13 6.30 -20.36
C LYS A 106 -12.90 7.61 -20.17
N LYS A 107 -14.16 7.58 -19.76
CA LYS A 107 -15.00 8.80 -19.61
C LYS A 107 -14.81 9.49 -18.25
N THR A 108 -14.64 8.73 -17.18
CA THR A 108 -14.37 9.23 -15.82
C THR A 108 -12.95 9.77 -15.70
N ILE A 109 -12.01 9.22 -16.45
CA ILE A 109 -10.60 9.62 -16.54
C ILE A 109 -10.45 11.05 -17.07
N LYS A 110 -11.18 11.42 -18.14
CA LYS A 110 -11.04 12.75 -18.77
C LYS A 110 -11.33 13.89 -17.78
N ASN A 111 -12.21 13.64 -16.81
CA ASN A 111 -12.54 14.60 -15.74
C ASN A 111 -11.57 14.53 -14.55
N ALA A 112 -11.05 13.35 -14.22
CA ALA A 112 -10.04 13.20 -13.17
C ALA A 112 -8.66 13.72 -13.61
N ILE A 113 -8.27 13.54 -14.86
CA ILE A 113 -7.02 14.08 -15.44
C ILE A 113 -7.00 15.60 -15.39
N LYS A 114 -8.11 16.29 -15.62
CA LYS A 114 -8.17 17.76 -15.50
C LYS A 114 -7.87 18.26 -14.08
N SER A 115 -8.21 17.49 -13.06
CA SER A 115 -7.91 17.84 -11.66
C SER A 115 -6.52 17.38 -11.18
N ILE A 116 -5.85 16.49 -11.92
CA ILE A 116 -4.56 15.87 -11.57
C ILE A 116 -3.40 16.41 -12.44
N ALA A 117 -3.69 17.15 -13.50
CA ALA A 117 -2.70 17.78 -14.38
C ALA A 117 -1.70 18.71 -13.65
N ILE A 118 -1.86 18.91 -12.34
CA ILE A 118 -0.96 19.70 -11.49
C ILE A 118 0.22 18.86 -10.93
N LYS A 119 0.17 17.53 -11.03
CA LYS A 119 1.28 16.65 -10.56
C LYS A 119 1.67 15.70 -11.67
N ASN A 120 2.90 15.75 -12.10
CA ASN A 120 3.60 15.00 -13.17
C ASN A 120 3.47 13.45 -13.14
N TYR A 121 2.32 12.89 -12.74
CA TYR A 121 2.04 11.47 -12.72
C TYR A 121 1.14 11.05 -13.87
N SER A 122 1.53 9.98 -14.56
CA SER A 122 0.64 9.37 -15.53
C SER A 122 -0.59 8.76 -14.81
N TYR A 123 -1.73 8.74 -15.49
CA TYR A 123 -2.94 8.07 -14.98
C TYR A 123 -2.66 6.62 -14.55
N LYS A 124 -1.83 5.91 -15.29
CA LYS A 124 -1.45 4.53 -15.03
C LYS A 124 -0.70 4.40 -13.70
N GLU A 125 0.24 5.28 -13.44
CA GLU A 125 0.98 5.30 -12.16
C GLU A 125 0.04 5.59 -11.00
N MET A 126 -0.87 6.55 -11.15
CA MET A 126 -1.86 6.85 -10.13
C MET A 126 -2.77 5.64 -9.85
N LEU A 127 -3.24 4.95 -10.89
CA LEU A 127 -4.03 3.72 -10.75
C LEU A 127 -3.26 2.64 -10.01
N PHE A 128 -2.00 2.41 -10.39
CA PHE A 128 -1.14 1.41 -9.77
C PHE A 128 -0.87 1.72 -8.30
N HIS A 129 -0.58 2.98 -7.96
CA HIS A 129 -0.43 3.41 -6.57
C HIS A 129 -1.70 3.19 -5.76
N GLN A 130 -2.88 3.50 -6.33
CA GLN A 130 -4.15 3.33 -5.62
C GLN A 130 -4.48 1.86 -5.39
N LEU A 131 -4.31 1.00 -6.41
CA LEU A 131 -4.50 -0.45 -6.28
C LEU A 131 -3.56 -1.06 -5.25
N TYR A 132 -2.27 -0.70 -5.32
CA TYR A 132 -1.27 -1.14 -4.36
C TYR A 132 -1.63 -0.74 -2.94
N ARG A 133 -1.94 0.54 -2.74
CA ARG A 133 -2.29 1.06 -1.42
C ARG A 133 -3.50 0.36 -0.83
N GLU A 134 -4.61 0.32 -1.56
CA GLU A 134 -5.89 -0.14 -1.02
C GLU A 134 -6.02 -1.67 -0.96
N LEU A 135 -5.46 -2.39 -1.95
CA LEU A 135 -5.65 -3.83 -2.06
C LEU A 135 -4.44 -4.66 -1.61
N VAL A 136 -3.27 -4.07 -1.48
CA VAL A 136 -2.07 -4.78 -1.02
C VAL A 136 -1.63 -4.25 0.34
N LEU A 137 -1.36 -2.96 0.46
CA LEU A 137 -0.70 -2.38 1.61
C LEU A 137 -1.63 -2.23 2.83
N MET A 138 -2.83 -1.64 2.65
CA MET A 138 -3.77 -1.46 3.76
C MET A 138 -4.20 -2.77 4.42
N PRO A 139 -4.47 -3.86 3.71
CA PRO A 139 -4.70 -5.17 4.31
C PRO A 139 -3.52 -5.69 5.14
N VAL A 140 -2.28 -5.48 4.68
CA VAL A 140 -1.09 -5.83 5.46
C VAL A 140 -1.06 -5.06 6.77
N PHE A 141 -1.26 -3.74 6.74
CA PHE A 141 -1.31 -2.91 7.94
C PHE A 141 -2.44 -3.32 8.88
N TRP A 142 -3.61 -3.67 8.34
CA TRP A 142 -4.70 -4.19 9.14
C TRP A 142 -4.32 -5.47 9.88
N VAL A 143 -3.65 -6.42 9.22
CA VAL A 143 -3.15 -7.66 9.84
C VAL A 143 -2.07 -7.35 10.86
N LEU A 144 -1.09 -6.51 10.53
CA LEU A 144 -0.01 -6.12 11.43
C LEU A 144 -0.54 -5.50 12.72
N ARG A 145 -1.56 -4.64 12.62
CA ARG A 145 -2.23 -4.05 13.78
C ARG A 145 -2.95 -5.10 14.62
N ASN A 146 -3.82 -5.90 13.99
CA ASN A 146 -4.78 -6.74 14.72
C ASN A 146 -4.20 -8.09 15.19
N LYS A 147 -3.13 -8.57 14.53
CA LYS A 147 -2.51 -9.87 14.85
C LYS A 147 -1.13 -9.74 15.48
N PHE A 148 -0.41 -8.64 15.23
CA PHE A 148 0.99 -8.49 15.64
C PHE A 148 1.23 -7.27 16.54
N GLY A 149 0.19 -6.48 16.88
CA GLY A 149 0.31 -5.28 17.72
C GLY A 149 1.24 -4.21 17.13
N LYS A 150 1.39 -4.18 15.79
CA LYS A 150 2.19 -3.17 15.09
C LYS A 150 1.29 -2.11 14.49
N TYR A 151 1.44 -0.89 14.96
CA TYR A 151 0.60 0.23 14.56
C TYR A 151 1.30 1.08 13.50
N LEU A 152 0.49 1.67 12.62
CA LEU A 152 0.95 2.57 11.59
C LEU A 152 1.05 3.99 12.12
N MET A 153 2.15 4.67 11.80
CA MET A 153 2.38 6.08 12.09
C MET A 153 2.72 6.84 10.81
N HIS A 154 2.06 7.97 10.59
CA HIS A 154 2.39 8.87 9.47
C HIS A 154 3.55 9.78 9.86
N ALA A 155 4.76 9.39 9.46
CA ALA A 155 5.99 10.07 9.84
C ALA A 155 7.10 9.82 8.81
N SER A 156 8.17 10.62 8.91
CA SER A 156 9.46 10.35 8.27
C SER A 156 10.49 10.05 9.34
N ALA A 157 11.44 9.15 9.07
CA ALA A 157 12.48 8.85 10.04
C ALA A 157 13.85 8.53 9.40
N VAL A 158 14.89 8.89 10.12
CA VAL A 158 16.30 8.64 9.81
C VAL A 158 16.98 8.11 11.06
N SER A 159 17.77 7.05 10.90
CA SER A 159 18.68 6.57 11.94
C SER A 159 20.05 7.16 11.72
N HIS A 160 20.66 7.70 12.78
CA HIS A 160 22.02 8.23 12.78
C HIS A 160 22.69 7.91 14.13
N LYS A 161 23.89 7.32 14.10
CA LYS A 161 24.68 6.96 15.31
C LYS A 161 23.84 6.24 16.37
N ASN A 162 23.14 5.17 15.96
CA ASN A 162 22.27 4.34 16.82
C ASN A 162 21.06 5.07 17.45
N ARG A 163 20.72 6.27 16.97
CA ARG A 163 19.51 6.98 17.35
C ARG A 163 18.58 7.13 16.16
N THR A 164 17.29 6.89 16.36
CA THR A 164 16.28 7.12 15.33
C THR A 164 15.56 8.44 15.61
N LEU A 165 15.66 9.36 14.65
CA LEU A 165 14.96 10.63 14.66
C LEU A 165 13.66 10.47 13.87
N VAL A 166 12.54 10.77 14.49
CA VAL A 166 11.20 10.66 13.90
C VAL A 166 10.58 12.04 13.78
N PHE A 167 10.13 12.37 12.58
CA PHE A 167 9.50 13.65 12.25
C PHE A 167 8.00 13.44 12.08
N LEU A 168 7.23 13.95 13.01
CA LEU A 168 5.77 13.96 13.02
C LEU A 168 5.24 15.34 12.61
N GLY A 169 4.06 15.37 12.03
CA GLY A 169 3.37 16.60 11.65
C GLY A 169 2.45 16.43 10.45
N ASN A 170 1.72 17.45 10.10
CA ASN A 170 0.79 17.48 8.99
C ASN A 170 1.50 17.35 7.62
N ASP A 171 0.75 17.10 6.57
CA ASP A 171 1.29 17.08 5.22
C ASP A 171 1.86 18.45 4.84
N GLY A 172 3.01 18.44 4.15
CA GLY A 172 3.66 19.65 3.66
C GLY A 172 4.53 20.42 4.68
N VAL A 173 4.63 20.00 5.94
CA VAL A 173 5.48 20.68 6.96
C VAL A 173 6.97 20.40 6.81
N GLY A 174 7.40 19.62 5.81
CA GLY A 174 8.81 19.38 5.51
C GLY A 174 9.42 18.15 6.17
N LYS A 175 8.63 17.19 6.67
CA LYS A 175 9.13 15.93 7.27
C LYS A 175 10.15 15.23 6.38
N THR A 176 9.76 14.95 5.12
CA THR A 176 10.61 14.29 4.12
C THR A 176 11.85 15.12 3.80
N THR A 177 11.71 16.44 3.66
CA THR A 177 12.82 17.35 3.38
C THR A 177 13.88 17.33 4.48
N ILE A 178 13.47 17.32 5.75
CA ILE A 178 14.39 17.21 6.91
C ILE A 178 15.07 15.84 6.90
N ALA A 179 14.31 14.77 6.71
CA ALA A 179 14.86 13.41 6.64
C ALA A 179 15.92 13.29 5.54
N LEU A 180 15.65 13.81 4.32
CA LEU A 180 16.60 13.81 3.20
C LEU A 180 17.87 14.63 3.47
N LYS A 181 17.74 15.79 4.15
CA LYS A 181 18.90 16.57 4.56
C LYS A 181 19.80 15.81 5.54
N LEU A 182 19.20 15.12 6.50
CA LEU A 182 19.95 14.32 7.47
C LEU A 182 20.62 13.08 6.86
N LEU A 183 20.04 12.52 5.80
CA LEU A 183 20.63 11.40 5.06
C LEU A 183 21.95 11.79 4.34
N LYS A 184 22.22 13.08 4.12
CA LYS A 184 23.50 13.56 3.58
C LYS A 184 24.67 13.40 4.59
N ASN A 185 24.37 13.21 5.88
CA ASN A 185 25.41 12.99 6.89
C ASN A 185 25.91 11.53 6.84
N GLU A 186 27.20 11.36 6.91
CA GLU A 186 27.83 10.04 6.95
C GLU A 186 27.29 9.20 8.12
N GLY A 187 26.99 7.92 7.86
CA GLY A 187 26.44 7.00 8.85
C GLY A 187 24.94 7.17 9.12
N SER A 188 24.25 8.00 8.34
CA SER A 188 22.79 8.08 8.38
C SER A 188 22.15 7.01 7.51
N LEU A 189 21.07 6.40 8.00
CA LEU A 189 20.29 5.38 7.30
C LEU A 189 18.84 5.81 7.17
N PHE A 190 18.26 5.63 5.99
CA PHE A 190 16.84 5.86 5.76
C PHE A 190 16.01 4.81 6.50
N PHE A 191 15.08 5.27 7.33
CA PHE A 191 14.23 4.40 8.14
C PHE A 191 12.81 4.28 7.59
N GLY A 192 12.28 5.32 6.99
CA GLY A 192 10.99 5.35 6.31
C GLY A 192 10.48 6.77 6.07
N ASP A 193 9.52 6.88 5.16
CA ASP A 193 8.78 8.11 4.85
C ASP A 193 7.32 7.76 4.57
N ASN A 194 6.39 8.66 4.93
CA ASN A 194 4.96 8.49 4.92
C ASN A 194 4.43 7.45 5.91
N PHE A 195 5.06 6.26 6.01
CA PHE A 195 4.62 5.21 6.91
C PHE A 195 5.80 4.65 7.71
N LEU A 196 5.60 4.56 9.01
CA LEU A 196 6.44 3.82 9.94
C LEU A 196 5.54 2.87 10.74
N LEU A 197 6.10 1.76 11.16
CA LEU A 197 5.42 0.86 12.08
C LEU A 197 6.01 1.04 13.49
N TYR A 198 5.18 0.94 14.51
CA TYR A 198 5.62 0.94 15.90
C TYR A 198 4.85 -0.08 16.73
N ASP A 199 5.48 -0.58 17.76
CA ASP A 199 4.86 -1.36 18.83
C ASP A 199 5.21 -0.74 20.20
N SER A 200 4.88 -1.41 21.29
CA SER A 200 5.14 -0.92 22.65
C SER A 200 6.63 -0.63 22.95
N ASN A 201 7.55 -1.23 22.20
CA ASN A 201 8.98 -1.24 22.53
C ASN A 201 9.84 -0.45 21.56
N LYS A 202 9.45 -0.38 20.27
CA LYS A 202 10.30 0.18 19.23
C LYS A 202 9.55 0.63 17.98
N ILE A 203 10.26 1.42 17.18
CA ILE A 203 9.86 1.79 15.82
C ILE A 203 10.51 0.82 14.85
N HIS A 204 9.74 0.38 13.88
CA HIS A 204 10.21 -0.51 12.82
C HIS A 204 10.26 0.26 11.50
N PRO A 205 11.32 0.08 10.69
CA PRO A 205 11.39 0.71 9.39
C PRO A 205 10.29 0.18 8.48
N PHE A 206 9.65 1.09 7.73
CA PHE A 206 8.79 0.71 6.62
C PHE A 206 9.22 1.49 5.39
N ILE A 207 9.92 0.79 4.49
CA ILE A 207 10.47 1.40 3.29
C ILE A 207 9.48 1.17 2.15
N ASP A 208 8.73 2.19 1.83
CA ASP A 208 7.88 2.32 0.66
C ASP A 208 8.57 3.27 -0.36
N THR A 209 7.92 3.53 -1.48
CA THR A 209 8.42 4.48 -2.48
C THR A 209 8.60 5.88 -1.88
N LEU A 210 9.83 6.38 -1.89
CA LEU A 210 10.12 7.75 -1.48
C LEU A 210 9.65 8.72 -2.59
N ARG A 211 8.80 9.66 -2.22
CA ARG A 211 8.38 10.74 -3.13
C ARG A 211 9.29 11.95 -2.91
N VAL A 212 10.20 12.17 -3.84
CA VAL A 212 11.14 13.27 -3.78
C VAL A 212 10.79 14.30 -4.87
N ASN A 213 10.62 15.56 -4.49
CA ASN A 213 10.54 16.64 -5.48
C ASN A 213 11.93 16.96 -6.01
N LYS A 214 12.06 17.39 -7.28
CA LYS A 214 13.35 17.78 -7.86
C LYS A 214 14.08 18.83 -7.02
N LYS A 215 13.34 19.71 -6.33
CA LYS A 215 13.88 20.75 -5.44
C LYS A 215 14.50 20.22 -4.14
N ASP A 216 14.20 18.97 -3.76
CA ASP A 216 14.69 18.37 -2.51
C ASP A 216 16.01 17.60 -2.71
N ILE A 217 16.46 17.44 -3.98
CA ILE A 217 17.67 16.69 -4.36
C ILE A 217 18.88 17.63 -4.56
N THR A 218 18.65 18.91 -4.80
CA THR A 218 19.69 19.95 -4.90
C THR A 218 20.04 20.50 -3.52
#